data_1328ed5da291c67a4bff160e28653e00
#
_entry.id   1328ed5da291c67a4bff160e28653e00
#
_cell.length_a   1.000
_cell.length_b   1.000
_cell.length_c   1.000
_cell.angle_alpha   90.00
_cell.angle_beta   90.00
_cell.angle_gamma   90.00
#
_symmetry.space_group_name_H-M   'P 1'
#
loop_
_entity.id
_entity.type
_entity.pdbx_description
1 polymer ?
#
loop_
_entity_poly.entity_id
_entity_poly.type
_entity_poly.pdbx_seq_one_letter_code
_entity_poly.pdbx_strand_id
1 'polypeptide(L)'
;MLSAAEKAQRVLGVLEKWYGEATTELHYRNAYELAVAVVLSAQCTDVRVNQTTPAFFERFPDFETLARAEPEEVFSYIRSISYPNSKAQRLVALARAVMERYGGKLPEDPVELATFPGIGRKSANVIASVLFQAPVIAVDTHVFRVSRRLGLAKGNTPEKVEQELMAVIAASYLGRAHHWLILFGRYHCLARRPKCGECPFTELCDWYQSQLSGAGAPEVSGEGADGEGGEVEKAVSGRRRRRGPSQRQTQKGH
;
A
#
# COMPACT_ATOMS: atom_id res chain seq x y z
N MET A 1 3.29 24.28 22.53
CA MET A 1 2.91 23.23 21.57
C MET A 1 4.11 22.88 20.70
N LEU A 2 4.32 21.61 20.39
CA LEU A 2 5.38 21.18 19.48
C LEU A 2 5.09 21.65 18.04
N SER A 3 6.12 22.03 17.31
CA SER A 3 6.02 22.25 15.85
C SER A 3 5.76 20.95 15.11
N ALA A 4 5.27 21.01 13.86
CA ALA A 4 5.05 19.84 13.03
C ALA A 4 6.34 19.04 12.80
N ALA A 5 7.49 19.72 12.67
CA ALA A 5 8.80 19.08 12.52
C ALA A 5 9.21 18.30 13.78
N GLU A 6 9.04 18.88 14.97
CA GLU A 6 9.32 18.19 16.24
C GLU A 6 8.39 16.98 16.44
N LYS A 7 7.11 17.12 16.08
CA LYS A 7 6.17 15.99 16.08
C LYS A 7 6.61 14.90 15.11
N ALA A 8 6.98 15.27 13.87
CA ALA A 8 7.45 14.33 12.87
C ALA A 8 8.66 13.53 13.38
N GLN A 9 9.66 14.20 13.95
CA GLN A 9 10.83 13.52 14.51
C GLN A 9 10.47 12.50 15.59
N ARG A 10 9.61 12.88 16.55
CA ARG A 10 9.17 11.96 17.61
C ARG A 10 8.35 10.79 17.07
N VAL A 11 7.41 11.07 16.18
CA VAL A 11 6.56 10.04 15.55
C VAL A 11 7.42 9.05 14.77
N LEU A 12 8.29 9.53 13.89
CA LEU A 12 9.14 8.67 13.07
C LEU A 12 10.10 7.84 13.92
N GLY A 13 10.66 8.38 15.00
CA GLY A 13 11.53 7.62 15.90
C GLY A 13 10.82 6.45 16.60
N VAL A 14 9.51 6.54 16.85
CA VAL A 14 8.72 5.42 17.38
C VAL A 14 8.35 4.45 16.25
N LEU A 15 7.91 4.94 15.10
CA LEU A 15 7.52 4.10 13.97
C LEU A 15 8.71 3.30 13.43
N GLU A 16 9.92 3.87 13.43
CA GLU A 16 11.16 3.16 13.09
C GLU A 16 11.40 1.96 14.01
N LYS A 17 11.17 2.11 15.32
CA LYS A 17 11.27 1.00 16.28
C LYS A 17 10.21 -0.08 16.07
N TRP A 18 9.02 0.29 15.58
CA TRP A 18 7.92 -0.63 15.37
C TRP A 18 8.02 -1.38 14.04
N TYR A 19 8.47 -0.71 12.99
CA TYR A 19 8.40 -1.21 11.63
C TYR A 19 9.77 -1.39 10.95
N GLY A 20 10.83 -0.80 11.51
CA GLY A 20 12.21 -1.01 11.03
C GLY A 20 12.37 -0.73 9.54
N GLU A 21 12.92 -1.69 8.83
CA GLU A 21 13.17 -1.64 7.37
C GLU A 21 11.93 -1.98 6.52
N ALA A 22 10.72 -1.72 7.04
CA ALA A 22 9.50 -1.99 6.28
C ALA A 22 9.51 -1.23 4.95
N THR A 23 9.15 -1.94 3.90
CA THR A 23 9.00 -1.46 2.54
C THR A 23 7.62 -1.85 1.99
N THR A 24 7.42 -1.80 0.68
CA THR A 24 6.16 -2.23 0.07
C THR A 24 5.87 -3.71 0.34
N GLU A 25 4.60 -4.05 0.53
CA GLU A 25 4.14 -5.44 0.65
C GLU A 25 3.97 -6.13 -0.72
N LEU A 26 4.16 -5.40 -1.84
CA LEU A 26 4.17 -5.96 -3.19
C LEU A 26 5.43 -6.81 -3.41
N HIS A 27 5.25 -7.99 -4.02
CA HIS A 27 6.35 -8.87 -4.39
C HIS A 27 6.90 -8.47 -5.76
N TYR A 28 8.22 -8.23 -5.83
CA TYR A 28 8.94 -7.89 -7.05
C TYR A 28 10.42 -8.29 -6.95
N ARG A 29 11.06 -8.53 -8.09
CA ARG A 29 12.48 -8.90 -8.19
C ARG A 29 13.33 -7.81 -8.87
N ASN A 30 12.69 -6.93 -9.62
CA ASN A 30 13.35 -5.89 -10.41
C ASN A 30 12.41 -4.68 -10.65
N ALA A 31 12.94 -3.64 -11.29
CA ALA A 31 12.22 -2.39 -11.55
C ALA A 31 10.97 -2.57 -12.42
N TYR A 32 11.03 -3.45 -13.42
CA TYR A 32 9.89 -3.79 -14.27
C TYR A 32 8.74 -4.37 -13.43
N GLU A 33 9.05 -5.39 -12.64
CA GLU A 33 8.05 -6.07 -11.80
C GLU A 33 7.41 -5.13 -10.79
N LEU A 34 8.21 -4.24 -10.16
CA LEU A 34 7.65 -3.24 -9.25
C LEU A 34 6.70 -2.29 -9.98
N ALA A 35 7.09 -1.76 -11.16
CA ALA A 35 6.24 -0.85 -11.91
C ALA A 35 4.90 -1.49 -12.28
N VAL A 36 4.92 -2.73 -12.78
CA VAL A 36 3.72 -3.51 -13.09
C VAL A 36 2.88 -3.74 -11.85
N ALA A 37 3.48 -4.22 -10.75
CA ALA A 37 2.77 -4.48 -9.50
C ALA A 37 2.10 -3.21 -8.94
N VAL A 38 2.78 -2.06 -8.99
CA VAL A 38 2.23 -0.76 -8.57
C VAL A 38 1.05 -0.33 -9.45
N VAL A 39 1.12 -0.52 -10.77
CA VAL A 39 -0.03 -0.25 -11.65
C VAL A 39 -1.20 -1.17 -11.33
N LEU A 40 -0.93 -2.45 -11.06
CA LEU A 40 -1.96 -3.43 -10.71
C LEU A 40 -2.58 -3.17 -9.33
N SER A 41 -1.84 -2.59 -8.38
CA SER A 41 -2.31 -2.32 -7.02
C SER A 41 -3.31 -1.15 -6.91
N ALA A 42 -3.45 -0.33 -7.96
CA ALA A 42 -4.45 0.74 -7.98
C ALA A 42 -5.86 0.19 -7.75
N GLN A 43 -6.49 0.55 -6.63
CA GLN A 43 -7.81 0.05 -6.19
C GLN A 43 -7.88 -1.50 -6.13
N CYS A 44 -6.78 -2.14 -5.77
CA CYS A 44 -6.69 -3.59 -5.59
C CYS A 44 -5.79 -3.88 -4.38
N THR A 45 -6.07 -4.95 -3.64
CA THR A 45 -5.25 -5.32 -2.48
C THR A 45 -3.89 -5.89 -2.91
N ASP A 46 -2.84 -5.62 -2.13
CA ASP A 46 -1.50 -6.14 -2.38
C ASP A 46 -1.49 -7.68 -2.42
N VAL A 47 -2.30 -8.32 -1.55
CA VAL A 47 -2.48 -9.78 -1.54
C VAL A 47 -2.99 -10.29 -2.89
N ARG A 48 -4.00 -9.63 -3.47
CA ARG A 48 -4.54 -10.03 -4.78
C ARG A 48 -3.52 -9.83 -5.90
N VAL A 49 -2.77 -8.73 -5.86
CA VAL A 49 -1.69 -8.47 -6.82
C VAL A 49 -0.62 -9.57 -6.71
N ASN A 50 -0.13 -9.87 -5.50
CA ASN A 50 0.89 -10.88 -5.26
C ASN A 50 0.46 -12.31 -5.67
N GLN A 51 -0.84 -12.61 -5.61
CA GLN A 51 -1.39 -13.88 -6.12
C GLN A 51 -1.44 -13.95 -7.65
N THR A 52 -1.54 -12.79 -8.32
CA THR A 52 -1.74 -12.70 -9.77
C THR A 52 -0.41 -12.58 -10.53
N THR A 53 0.54 -11.82 -9.97
CA THR A 53 1.78 -11.45 -10.67
C THR A 53 2.73 -12.61 -10.99
N PRO A 54 2.82 -13.74 -10.27
CA PRO A 54 3.76 -14.81 -10.63
C PRO A 54 3.52 -15.37 -12.05
N ALA A 55 2.29 -15.76 -12.38
CA ALA A 55 1.95 -16.25 -13.72
C ALA A 55 2.07 -15.15 -14.78
N PHE A 56 1.78 -13.90 -14.42
CA PHE A 56 1.97 -12.76 -15.31
C PHE A 56 3.44 -12.55 -15.67
N PHE A 57 4.35 -12.57 -14.68
CA PHE A 57 5.80 -12.36 -14.92
C PHE A 57 6.48 -13.55 -15.60
N GLU A 58 5.95 -14.75 -15.45
CA GLU A 58 6.40 -15.91 -16.23
C GLU A 58 6.12 -15.71 -17.73
N ARG A 59 4.94 -15.17 -18.09
CA ARG A 59 4.57 -14.93 -19.48
C ARG A 59 5.17 -13.65 -20.05
N PHE A 60 5.26 -12.60 -19.25
CA PHE A 60 5.79 -11.28 -19.61
C PHE A 60 6.94 -10.91 -18.67
N PRO A 61 8.17 -11.40 -18.92
CA PRO A 61 9.29 -11.24 -17.98
C PRO A 61 9.91 -9.83 -17.95
N ASP A 62 9.63 -9.01 -18.96
CA ASP A 62 10.24 -7.69 -19.16
C ASP A 62 9.35 -6.73 -19.95
N PHE A 63 9.78 -5.46 -20.04
CA PHE A 63 9.07 -4.45 -20.84
C PHE A 63 9.06 -4.79 -22.33
N GLU A 64 10.09 -5.43 -22.88
CA GLU A 64 10.16 -5.75 -24.29
C GLU A 64 9.08 -6.76 -24.68
N THR A 65 8.95 -7.84 -23.92
CA THR A 65 7.92 -8.87 -24.12
C THR A 65 6.52 -8.29 -23.94
N LEU A 66 6.31 -7.47 -22.89
CA LEU A 66 5.01 -6.85 -22.62
C LEU A 66 4.62 -5.81 -23.67
N ALA A 67 5.58 -5.07 -24.23
CA ALA A 67 5.32 -4.09 -25.29
C ALA A 67 4.81 -4.71 -26.61
N ARG A 68 5.16 -5.97 -26.86
CA ARG A 68 4.72 -6.75 -28.04
C ARG A 68 3.39 -7.45 -27.84
N ALA A 69 2.91 -7.52 -26.60
CA ALA A 69 1.65 -8.19 -26.28
C ALA A 69 0.43 -7.38 -26.74
N GLU A 70 -0.66 -8.07 -27.00
CA GLU A 70 -1.97 -7.45 -27.18
C GLU A 70 -2.69 -7.32 -25.82
N PRO A 71 -3.48 -6.24 -25.60
CA PRO A 71 -4.19 -6.03 -24.34
C PRO A 71 -5.10 -7.19 -23.93
N GLU A 72 -5.67 -7.91 -24.88
CA GLU A 72 -6.55 -9.07 -24.65
C GLU A 72 -5.78 -10.24 -24.04
N GLU A 73 -4.53 -10.45 -24.47
CA GLU A 73 -3.66 -11.47 -23.88
C GLU A 73 -3.31 -11.08 -22.43
N VAL A 74 -2.87 -9.83 -22.21
CA VAL A 74 -2.56 -9.29 -20.88
C VAL A 74 -3.77 -9.40 -19.94
N PHE A 75 -4.96 -9.04 -20.43
CA PHE A 75 -6.22 -9.17 -19.69
C PHE A 75 -6.42 -10.59 -19.17
N SER A 76 -6.09 -11.61 -19.96
CA SER A 76 -6.31 -13.01 -19.56
C SER A 76 -5.57 -13.39 -18.27
N TYR A 77 -4.43 -12.78 -17.99
CA TYR A 77 -3.60 -13.00 -16.80
C TYR A 77 -4.02 -12.16 -15.58
N ILE A 78 -4.73 -11.04 -15.78
CA ILE A 78 -5.08 -10.11 -14.71
C ILE A 78 -6.59 -10.01 -14.44
N ARG A 79 -7.40 -10.99 -14.85
CA ARG A 79 -8.87 -10.97 -14.72
C ARG A 79 -9.35 -10.75 -13.27
N SER A 80 -8.58 -11.22 -12.29
CA SER A 80 -8.90 -11.10 -10.86
C SER A 80 -8.59 -9.73 -10.27
N ILE A 81 -7.88 -8.88 -11.01
CA ILE A 81 -7.51 -7.52 -10.61
C ILE A 81 -8.66 -6.56 -10.90
N SER A 82 -8.86 -5.56 -10.05
CA SER A 82 -9.86 -4.51 -10.29
C SER A 82 -9.57 -3.77 -11.61
N TYR A 83 -10.61 -3.51 -12.40
CA TYR A 83 -10.52 -2.81 -13.71
C TYR A 83 -9.54 -3.44 -14.72
N PRO A 84 -9.62 -4.76 -14.96
CA PRO A 84 -8.59 -5.48 -15.70
C PRO A 84 -8.44 -5.01 -17.15
N ASN A 85 -9.53 -4.65 -17.85
CA ASN A 85 -9.47 -4.14 -19.23
C ASN A 85 -8.63 -2.87 -19.33
N SER A 86 -8.92 -1.88 -18.49
CA SER A 86 -8.20 -0.60 -18.49
C SER A 86 -6.73 -0.79 -18.08
N LYS A 87 -6.46 -1.70 -17.12
CA LYS A 87 -5.09 -1.99 -16.69
C LYS A 87 -4.29 -2.75 -17.75
N ALA A 88 -4.89 -3.68 -18.47
CA ALA A 88 -4.24 -4.37 -19.57
C ALA A 88 -3.76 -3.38 -20.65
N GLN A 89 -4.65 -2.49 -21.09
CA GLN A 89 -4.30 -1.43 -22.05
C GLN A 89 -3.18 -0.53 -21.53
N ARG A 90 -3.26 -0.09 -20.26
CA ARG A 90 -2.25 0.77 -19.63
C ARG A 90 -0.89 0.08 -19.49
N LEU A 91 -0.85 -1.20 -19.14
CA LEU A 91 0.39 -1.96 -19.02
C LEU A 91 1.11 -2.12 -20.36
N VAL A 92 0.38 -2.44 -21.43
CA VAL A 92 0.97 -2.52 -22.77
C VAL A 92 1.46 -1.14 -23.23
N ALA A 93 0.66 -0.09 -23.03
CA ALA A 93 1.04 1.28 -23.37
C ALA A 93 2.25 1.77 -22.55
N LEU A 94 2.30 1.45 -21.25
CA LEU A 94 3.46 1.70 -20.38
C LEU A 94 4.71 1.04 -20.95
N ALA A 95 4.63 -0.25 -21.26
CA ALA A 95 5.77 -1.00 -21.75
C ALA A 95 6.29 -0.43 -23.08
N ARG A 96 5.39 -0.12 -24.04
CA ARG A 96 5.74 0.53 -25.30
C ARG A 96 6.44 1.88 -25.08
N ALA A 97 5.90 2.72 -24.20
CA ALA A 97 6.49 4.03 -23.90
C ALA A 97 7.86 3.93 -23.21
N VAL A 98 8.05 2.94 -22.30
CA VAL A 98 9.35 2.71 -21.65
C VAL A 98 10.37 2.20 -22.67
N MET A 99 10.00 1.30 -23.56
CA MET A 99 10.90 0.82 -24.63
C MET A 99 11.30 1.95 -25.57
N GLU A 100 10.34 2.74 -26.04
CA GLU A 100 10.56 3.83 -27.01
C GLU A 100 11.43 4.96 -26.42
N ARG A 101 11.12 5.41 -25.21
CA ARG A 101 11.75 6.61 -24.62
C ARG A 101 13.05 6.32 -23.87
N TYR A 102 13.17 5.13 -23.27
CA TYR A 102 14.25 4.80 -22.33
C TYR A 102 14.90 3.44 -22.56
N GLY A 103 14.60 2.77 -23.69
CA GLY A 103 15.23 1.49 -24.03
C GLY A 103 15.00 0.37 -23.00
N GLY A 104 13.84 0.36 -22.35
CA GLY A 104 13.47 -0.65 -21.37
C GLY A 104 13.88 -0.34 -19.92
N LYS A 105 14.42 0.84 -19.63
CA LYS A 105 14.77 1.28 -18.28
C LYS A 105 13.77 2.33 -17.79
N LEU A 106 13.49 2.36 -16.49
CA LEU A 106 12.66 3.41 -15.91
C LEU A 106 13.53 4.64 -15.59
N PRO A 107 13.01 5.87 -15.78
CA PRO A 107 13.68 7.07 -15.29
C PRO A 107 13.59 7.15 -13.76
N GLU A 108 14.55 7.82 -13.14
CA GLU A 108 14.61 7.99 -11.68
C GLU A 108 13.70 9.14 -11.20
N ASP A 109 13.45 10.15 -12.06
CA ASP A 109 12.63 11.31 -11.72
C ASP A 109 11.15 10.93 -11.62
N PRO A 110 10.52 11.14 -10.44
CA PRO A 110 9.10 10.88 -10.26
C PRO A 110 8.19 11.73 -11.18
N VAL A 111 8.64 12.90 -11.63
CA VAL A 111 7.89 13.73 -12.58
C VAL A 111 7.85 13.04 -13.95
N GLU A 112 8.97 12.51 -14.41
CA GLU A 112 9.02 11.73 -15.65
C GLU A 112 8.24 10.43 -15.54
N LEU A 113 8.37 9.69 -14.42
CA LEU A 113 7.58 8.49 -14.14
C LEU A 113 6.07 8.75 -14.22
N ALA A 114 5.60 9.90 -13.73
CA ALA A 114 4.18 10.24 -13.76
C ALA A 114 3.64 10.53 -15.17
N THR A 115 4.50 10.66 -16.18
CA THR A 115 4.08 10.83 -17.59
C THR A 115 3.72 9.52 -18.28
N PHE A 116 4.06 8.38 -17.68
CA PHE A 116 3.78 7.08 -18.30
C PHE A 116 2.32 6.65 -18.11
N PRO A 117 1.74 5.95 -19.11
CA PRO A 117 0.39 5.41 -19.01
C PRO A 117 0.22 4.52 -17.78
N GLY A 118 -0.80 4.78 -16.97
CA GLY A 118 -1.11 4.01 -15.75
C GLY A 118 -0.31 4.39 -14.51
N ILE A 119 0.69 5.25 -14.62
CA ILE A 119 1.47 5.77 -13.50
C ILE A 119 1.03 7.21 -13.21
N GLY A 120 0.28 7.41 -12.13
CA GLY A 120 -0.03 8.74 -11.61
C GLY A 120 1.02 9.21 -10.60
N ARG A 121 0.90 10.45 -10.12
CA ARG A 121 1.82 11.08 -9.15
C ARG A 121 2.12 10.18 -7.94
N LYS A 122 1.08 9.60 -7.29
CA LYS A 122 1.27 8.70 -6.16
C LYS A 122 2.12 7.48 -6.54
N SER A 123 1.79 6.82 -7.64
CA SER A 123 2.50 5.62 -8.12
C SER A 123 3.94 5.94 -8.51
N ALA A 124 4.18 7.09 -9.14
CA ALA A 124 5.51 7.59 -9.47
C ALA A 124 6.37 7.78 -8.22
N ASN A 125 5.81 8.43 -7.18
CA ASN A 125 6.52 8.62 -5.92
C ASN A 125 6.84 7.28 -5.22
N VAL A 126 5.92 6.29 -5.26
CA VAL A 126 6.20 4.94 -4.73
C VAL A 126 7.34 4.28 -5.50
N ILE A 127 7.28 4.27 -6.83
CA ILE A 127 8.32 3.66 -7.67
C ILE A 127 9.68 4.35 -7.43
N ALA A 128 9.71 5.68 -7.48
CA ALA A 128 10.93 6.45 -7.31
C ALA A 128 11.55 6.26 -5.91
N SER A 129 10.74 6.27 -4.86
CA SER A 129 11.25 6.08 -3.49
C SER A 129 11.77 4.66 -3.25
N VAL A 130 11.11 3.64 -3.80
CA VAL A 130 11.48 2.24 -3.57
C VAL A 130 12.70 1.83 -4.41
N LEU A 131 12.75 2.21 -5.70
CA LEU A 131 13.84 1.79 -6.60
C LEU A 131 15.07 2.69 -6.50
N PHE A 132 14.86 3.99 -6.39
CA PHE A 132 15.92 4.98 -6.55
C PHE A 132 16.20 5.79 -5.28
N GLN A 133 15.51 5.46 -4.18
CA GLN A 133 15.62 6.18 -2.91
C GLN A 133 15.37 7.71 -3.07
N ALA A 134 14.54 8.06 -4.06
CA ALA A 134 14.18 9.46 -4.30
C ALA A 134 13.56 10.06 -3.04
N PRO A 135 13.92 11.32 -2.68
CA PRO A 135 13.44 11.97 -1.47
C PRO A 135 12.01 12.50 -1.64
N VAL A 136 11.08 11.60 -1.89
CA VAL A 136 9.65 11.86 -2.07
C VAL A 136 8.82 10.98 -1.15
N ILE A 137 7.60 11.41 -0.86
CA ILE A 137 6.62 10.64 -0.10
C ILE A 137 5.34 10.52 -0.90
N ALA A 138 4.82 9.31 -1.05
CA ALA A 138 3.51 9.11 -1.64
C ALA A 138 2.43 9.31 -0.56
N VAL A 139 1.34 10.00 -0.88
CA VAL A 139 0.23 10.20 0.04
C VAL A 139 -0.97 9.41 -0.45
N ASP A 140 -1.25 8.31 0.26
CA ASP A 140 -2.47 7.53 0.11
C ASP A 140 -3.49 7.88 1.21
N THR A 141 -4.60 7.17 1.26
CA THR A 141 -5.64 7.40 2.26
C THR A 141 -5.16 7.17 3.69
N HIS A 142 -4.22 6.24 3.92
CA HIS A 142 -3.63 5.99 5.23
C HIS A 142 -2.67 7.10 5.63
N VAL A 143 -1.71 7.43 4.78
CA VAL A 143 -0.76 8.53 5.01
C VAL A 143 -1.51 9.85 5.22
N PHE A 144 -2.49 10.16 4.36
CA PHE A 144 -3.33 11.36 4.48
C PHE A 144 -4.01 11.45 5.84
N ARG A 145 -4.71 10.38 6.24
CA ARG A 145 -5.44 10.34 7.52
C ARG A 145 -4.51 10.44 8.73
N VAL A 146 -3.47 9.63 8.74
CA VAL A 146 -2.54 9.54 9.88
C VAL A 146 -1.81 10.86 10.07
N SER A 147 -1.27 11.43 9.00
CA SER A 147 -0.51 12.70 9.06
C SER A 147 -1.36 13.84 9.58
N ARG A 148 -2.61 13.93 9.14
CA ARG A 148 -3.54 14.96 9.63
C ARG A 148 -3.96 14.75 11.07
N ARG A 149 -4.25 13.51 11.47
CA ARG A 149 -4.60 13.19 12.87
C ARG A 149 -3.46 13.49 13.84
N LEU A 150 -2.24 13.17 13.45
CA LEU A 150 -1.05 13.45 14.26
C LEU A 150 -0.63 14.93 14.27
N GLY A 151 -1.19 15.75 13.35
CA GLY A 151 -0.81 17.15 13.20
C GLY A 151 0.53 17.35 12.51
N LEU A 152 0.98 16.38 11.69
CA LEU A 152 2.17 16.50 10.85
C LEU A 152 1.88 17.32 9.59
N ALA A 153 0.62 17.29 9.15
CA ALA A 153 0.12 18.05 8.01
C ALA A 153 -1.31 18.53 8.28
N LYS A 154 -1.70 19.65 7.63
CA LYS A 154 -3.03 20.27 7.73
C LYS A 154 -3.73 20.36 6.39
N GLY A 155 -3.03 20.12 5.30
CA GLY A 155 -3.55 20.17 3.95
C GLY A 155 -4.83 19.34 3.77
N ASN A 156 -5.72 19.79 2.91
CA ASN A 156 -7.00 19.13 2.62
C ASN A 156 -7.00 18.34 1.30
N THR A 157 -5.86 18.31 0.61
CA THR A 157 -5.64 17.46 -0.56
C THR A 157 -4.36 16.63 -0.38
N PRO A 158 -4.24 15.46 -1.04
CA PRO A 158 -3.03 14.64 -0.99
C PRO A 158 -1.77 15.41 -1.36
N GLU A 159 -1.84 16.28 -2.37
CA GLU A 159 -0.71 17.07 -2.86
C GLU A 159 -0.23 18.10 -1.83
N LYS A 160 -1.16 18.74 -1.12
CA LYS A 160 -0.81 19.67 -0.03
C LYS A 160 -0.19 18.94 1.15
N VAL A 161 -0.74 17.78 1.52
CA VAL A 161 -0.19 16.93 2.58
C VAL A 161 1.21 16.43 2.20
N GLU A 162 1.42 16.03 0.95
CA GLU A 162 2.74 15.65 0.42
C GLU A 162 3.77 16.77 0.63
N GLN A 163 3.43 17.99 0.17
CA GLN A 163 4.31 19.17 0.32
C GLN A 163 4.63 19.48 1.79
N GLU A 164 3.62 19.44 2.67
CA GLU A 164 3.80 19.70 4.10
C GLU A 164 4.65 18.61 4.76
N LEU A 165 4.46 17.34 4.41
CA LEU A 165 5.29 16.23 4.92
C LEU A 165 6.74 16.36 4.45
N MET A 166 6.97 16.69 3.18
CA MET A 166 8.31 16.93 2.66
C MET A 166 9.02 18.10 3.33
N ALA A 167 8.28 19.08 3.84
CA ALA A 167 8.84 20.22 4.57
C ALA A 167 9.25 19.89 6.02
N VAL A 168 8.62 18.86 6.64
CA VAL A 168 8.84 18.55 8.07
C VAL A 168 9.56 17.23 8.32
N ILE A 169 9.68 16.37 7.31
CA ILE A 169 10.39 15.09 7.37
C ILE A 169 11.72 15.22 6.64
N ALA A 170 12.80 14.79 7.28
CA ALA A 170 14.12 14.80 6.63
C ALA A 170 14.11 13.91 5.37
N ALA A 171 14.75 14.37 4.29
CA ALA A 171 14.76 13.73 2.98
C ALA A 171 15.11 12.24 3.03
N SER A 172 16.08 11.85 3.86
CA SER A 172 16.51 10.46 4.05
C SER A 172 15.45 9.53 4.68
N TYR A 173 14.40 10.09 5.28
CA TYR A 173 13.32 9.34 5.92
C TYR A 173 12.05 9.24 5.07
N LEU A 174 11.88 10.08 4.03
CA LEU A 174 10.61 10.21 3.30
C LEU A 174 10.10 8.87 2.75
N GLY A 175 10.95 8.09 2.09
CA GLY A 175 10.55 6.79 1.55
C GLY A 175 10.12 5.80 2.64
N ARG A 176 10.90 5.69 3.74
CA ARG A 176 10.55 4.83 4.88
C ARG A 176 9.31 5.33 5.62
N ALA A 177 9.21 6.63 5.82
CA ALA A 177 8.06 7.27 6.48
C ALA A 177 6.74 6.96 5.75
N HIS A 178 6.75 6.88 4.42
CA HIS A 178 5.60 6.44 3.64
C HIS A 178 5.08 5.08 4.11
N HIS A 179 5.96 4.07 4.15
CA HIS A 179 5.57 2.71 4.54
C HIS A 179 5.16 2.63 6.01
N TRP A 180 5.88 3.29 6.91
CA TRP A 180 5.55 3.32 8.33
C TRP A 180 4.18 3.95 8.60
N LEU A 181 3.87 5.07 7.94
CA LEU A 181 2.56 5.73 8.07
C LEU A 181 1.43 4.89 7.49
N ILE A 182 1.67 4.16 6.40
CA ILE A 182 0.70 3.19 5.86
C ILE A 182 0.44 2.08 6.89
N LEU A 183 1.49 1.41 7.37
CA LEU A 183 1.37 0.30 8.32
C LEU A 183 0.67 0.76 9.60
N PHE A 184 1.06 1.91 10.14
CA PHE A 184 0.41 2.48 11.30
C PHE A 184 -1.07 2.79 11.04
N GLY A 185 -1.39 3.34 9.86
CA GLY A 185 -2.77 3.60 9.44
C GLY A 185 -3.58 2.33 9.21
N ARG A 186 -2.95 1.27 8.68
CA ARG A 186 -3.58 -0.01 8.35
C ARG A 186 -3.87 -0.85 9.60
N TYR A 187 -2.98 -0.85 10.58
CA TYR A 187 -3.05 -1.79 11.70
C TYR A 187 -3.32 -1.14 13.07
N HIS A 188 -3.09 0.17 13.23
CA HIS A 188 -3.24 0.87 14.51
C HIS A 188 -4.19 2.07 14.44
N CYS A 189 -3.89 3.09 13.64
CA CYS A 189 -4.72 4.29 13.48
C CYS A 189 -5.79 4.08 12.42
N LEU A 190 -6.71 3.14 12.66
CA LEU A 190 -7.78 2.77 11.73
C LEU A 190 -8.69 3.97 11.41
N ALA A 191 -9.35 3.95 10.24
CA ALA A 191 -10.31 4.99 9.86
C ALA A 191 -11.47 5.02 10.85
N ARG A 192 -12.06 3.85 11.11
CA ARG A 192 -13.09 3.64 12.14
C ARG A 192 -12.47 2.94 13.34
N ARG A 193 -12.79 3.38 14.56
CA ARG A 193 -12.34 2.79 15.84
C ARG A 193 -10.81 2.62 15.93
N PRO A 194 -10.02 3.72 15.83
CA PRO A 194 -8.58 3.66 16.01
C PRO A 194 -8.23 3.15 17.42
N LYS A 195 -7.11 2.45 17.56
CA LYS A 195 -6.65 1.85 18.83
C LYS A 195 -5.97 2.89 19.72
N CYS A 196 -6.68 3.97 20.06
CA CYS A 196 -6.10 5.09 20.81
C CYS A 196 -5.66 4.72 22.23
N GLY A 197 -6.31 3.75 22.88
CA GLY A 197 -5.93 3.30 24.23
C GLY A 197 -4.54 2.68 24.33
N GLU A 198 -4.00 2.18 23.21
CA GLU A 198 -2.67 1.58 23.11
C GLU A 198 -1.72 2.44 22.26
N CYS A 199 -2.13 3.66 21.88
CA CYS A 199 -1.39 4.49 20.94
C CYS A 199 -0.28 5.28 21.64
N PRO A 200 0.99 5.19 21.19
CA PRO A 200 2.10 5.91 21.82
C PRO A 200 2.08 7.43 21.51
N PHE A 201 1.14 7.88 20.66
CA PHE A 201 1.07 9.26 20.20
C PHE A 201 -0.09 10.07 20.78
N THR A 202 -0.83 9.56 21.76
CA THR A 202 -2.01 10.24 22.32
C THR A 202 -1.71 11.65 22.77
N GLU A 203 -0.56 11.90 23.41
CA GLU A 203 -0.15 13.22 23.86
C GLU A 203 0.23 14.18 22.70
N LEU A 204 0.65 13.64 21.56
CA LEU A 204 1.08 14.40 20.39
C LEU A 204 -0.03 14.56 19.34
N CYS A 205 -1.06 13.72 19.41
CA CYS A 205 -2.07 13.58 18.38
C CYS A 205 -3.13 14.69 18.46
N ASP A 206 -3.12 15.61 17.53
CA ASP A 206 -4.08 16.73 17.49
C ASP A 206 -5.53 16.25 17.46
N TRP A 207 -5.80 15.20 16.69
CA TRP A 207 -7.13 14.61 16.61
C TRP A 207 -7.58 14.01 17.95
N TYR A 208 -6.72 13.26 18.65
CA TYR A 208 -7.07 12.67 19.94
C TYR A 208 -7.30 13.75 21.01
N GLN A 209 -6.44 14.76 21.05
CA GLN A 209 -6.58 15.88 21.99
C GLN A 209 -7.86 16.69 21.72
N SER A 210 -8.27 16.86 20.45
CA SER A 210 -9.53 17.52 20.12
C SER A 210 -10.76 16.73 20.58
N GLN A 211 -10.70 15.39 20.59
CA GLN A 211 -11.78 14.55 21.14
C GLN A 211 -11.94 14.71 22.65
N LEU A 212 -10.82 14.81 23.38
CA LEU A 212 -10.84 15.01 24.85
C LEU A 212 -11.38 16.38 25.25
N SER A 213 -11.10 17.42 24.46
CA SER A 213 -11.51 18.80 24.74
C SER A 213 -12.95 19.13 24.30
N GLY A 214 -13.68 18.18 23.71
CA GLY A 214 -15.04 18.40 23.20
C GLY A 214 -15.10 19.34 21.98
N ALA A 215 -13.97 19.82 21.48
CA ALA A 215 -13.88 20.53 20.21
C ALA A 215 -14.07 19.54 19.08
N GLY A 216 -15.17 19.66 18.33
CA GLY A 216 -15.53 18.72 17.25
C GLY A 216 -14.33 18.40 16.34
N ALA A 217 -14.17 17.14 16.01
CA ALA A 217 -13.08 16.65 15.18
C ALA A 217 -13.06 17.41 13.83
N PRO A 218 -11.88 17.79 13.31
CA PRO A 218 -11.80 18.19 11.90
C PRO A 218 -12.26 16.99 11.06
N GLU A 219 -13.32 17.21 10.27
CA GLU A 219 -13.84 16.18 9.35
C GLU A 219 -12.72 15.72 8.43
N VAL A 220 -12.29 14.47 8.59
CA VAL A 220 -11.38 13.81 7.68
C VAL A 220 -12.25 13.08 6.66
N SER A 221 -12.96 13.84 5.84
CA SER A 221 -13.71 13.33 4.70
C SER A 221 -12.73 12.95 3.59
N GLY A 222 -12.32 11.72 3.60
CA GLY A 222 -11.67 11.03 2.50
C GLY A 222 -12.47 9.75 2.28
N GLU A 223 -13.54 9.82 1.49
CA GLU A 223 -14.25 8.65 0.99
C GLU A 223 -13.35 7.94 -0.02
N GLY A 224 -12.58 6.98 0.48
CA GLY A 224 -11.92 5.96 -0.32
C GLY A 224 -12.40 4.61 0.19
N ALA A 225 -12.96 3.80 -0.68
CA ALA A 225 -13.49 2.48 -0.39
C ALA A 225 -12.45 1.63 0.38
N ASP A 226 -12.71 1.43 1.66
CA ASP A 226 -12.01 0.44 2.48
C ASP A 226 -12.47 -0.95 2.00
N GLY A 227 -11.64 -1.61 1.18
CA GLY A 227 -11.79 -3.02 0.89
C GLY A 227 -11.72 -3.80 2.20
N GLU A 228 -12.75 -4.59 2.44
CA GLU A 228 -12.97 -5.41 3.63
C GLU A 228 -11.71 -6.19 4.01
N GLY A 229 -11.28 -6.02 5.27
CA GLY A 229 -10.25 -6.83 5.89
C GLY A 229 -10.71 -8.27 6.03
N GLY A 230 -10.13 -9.17 5.24
CA GLY A 230 -10.30 -10.61 5.40
C GLY A 230 -9.82 -11.03 6.80
N GLU A 231 -10.68 -11.74 7.52
CA GLU A 231 -10.39 -12.38 8.78
C GLU A 231 -9.20 -13.33 8.64
N VAL A 232 -8.13 -13.05 9.36
CA VAL A 232 -7.05 -14.01 9.56
C VAL A 232 -7.48 -14.95 10.66
N GLU A 233 -7.93 -16.14 10.26
CA GLU A 233 -8.31 -17.24 11.14
C GLU A 233 -7.11 -17.67 12.00
N LYS A 234 -7.25 -17.53 13.32
CA LYS A 234 -6.28 -17.97 14.31
C LYS A 234 -6.24 -19.49 14.33
N ALA A 235 -5.18 -20.08 13.80
CA ALA A 235 -4.84 -21.48 14.09
C ALA A 235 -4.36 -21.60 15.55
N VAL A 236 -5.28 -21.94 16.45
CA VAL A 236 -4.98 -22.37 17.80
C VAL A 236 -5.11 -23.88 17.88
N SER A 237 -4.00 -24.51 18.21
CA SER A 237 -3.84 -25.91 18.56
C SER A 237 -4.92 -26.44 19.52
N GLY A 238 -5.65 -27.47 19.14
CA GLY A 238 -6.63 -28.17 19.98
C GLY A 238 -6.47 -29.68 19.88
N ARG A 239 -5.82 -30.25 20.85
CA ARG A 239 -5.68 -31.63 21.32
C ARG A 239 -6.63 -32.68 20.73
N ARG A 240 -6.00 -33.73 20.21
CA ARG A 240 -6.56 -35.07 19.98
C ARG A 240 -7.36 -35.57 21.20
N ARG A 241 -8.60 -35.99 20.98
CA ARG A 241 -9.26 -37.05 21.77
C ARG A 241 -9.60 -38.21 20.84
N ARG A 242 -8.92 -39.33 21.09
CA ARG A 242 -9.23 -40.66 20.55
C ARG A 242 -10.58 -41.10 21.12
N ARG A 243 -11.50 -41.56 20.28
CA ARG A 243 -12.55 -42.51 20.67
C ARG A 243 -12.52 -43.66 19.69
N GLY A 244 -12.46 -44.87 20.31
CA GLY A 244 -12.30 -46.13 19.68
C GLY A 244 -13.56 -46.64 18.96
N PRO A 245 -13.47 -47.83 18.34
CA PRO A 245 -14.49 -48.33 17.39
C PRO A 245 -15.64 -48.99 18.11
N SER A 246 -16.87 -48.71 17.68
CA SER A 246 -18.08 -49.47 18.05
C SER A 246 -18.45 -50.41 16.91
N GLN A 247 -18.35 -51.70 17.17
CA GLN A 247 -18.95 -52.79 16.40
C GLN A 247 -20.48 -52.76 16.53
N ARG A 248 -21.17 -53.02 15.47
CA ARG A 248 -22.46 -53.80 15.41
C ARG A 248 -22.64 -54.26 13.98
N GLN A 249 -22.39 -55.51 13.76
CA GLN A 249 -23.31 -56.65 13.71
C GLN A 249 -24.27 -56.62 12.52
N THR A 250 -23.98 -57.52 11.66
CA THR A 250 -24.75 -58.20 10.62
C THR A 250 -26.20 -58.57 11.04
N GLN A 251 -27.17 -58.41 10.14
CA GLN A 251 -28.21 -59.42 9.96
C GLN A 251 -28.65 -59.51 8.50
N LYS A 252 -28.71 -60.76 8.07
CA LYS A 252 -29.21 -61.30 6.81
C LYS A 252 -30.74 -61.22 6.76
N GLY A 253 -31.27 -61.27 5.57
CA GLY A 253 -32.63 -61.79 5.37
C GLY A 253 -33.28 -61.34 4.05
N HIS A 254 -33.28 -62.30 3.14
CA HIS A 254 -34.17 -62.59 1.99
C HIS A 254 -34.11 -61.69 0.78
#